data_b657e37639416fead6f1e79bff83e596
#
_entry.id   b657e37639416fead6f1e79bff83e596
#
_cell.length_a   1.000
_cell.length_b   1.000
_cell.length_c   1.000
_cell.angle_alpha   90.00
_cell.angle_beta   90.00
_cell.angle_gamma   90.00
#
_symmetry.space_group_name_H-M   'P 1'
#
loop_
_entity.id
_entity.type
_entity.pdbx_description
1 polymer ?
#
loop_
_entity_poly.entity_id
_entity_poly.type
_entity_poly.pdbx_seq_one_letter_code
_entity_poly.pdbx_strand_id
1 'polypeptide(L)'
;MGIELVTGFTGKAHISSLDVAKFNAGALGPGEYVFAGVKDDKLKGTMASSNKVHISSGNAMMQGRHFWVDAAGVDLTVQTGTQGQKRNDLVVARYAKNASTGVESVSLVVIKGTPTTGTPADPSYTRGDILNGNALTNDMPLWRIPLNGITVGTPVQLFQEFTSAK
;
A
#
# COMPACT_ATOMS: atom_id res chain seq x y z
N MET A 1 -21.29 -11.86 -25.26
CA MET A 1 -20.78 -13.24 -25.07
C MET A 1 -21.06 -13.71 -23.66
N GLY A 2 -21.45 -14.96 -23.48
CA GLY A 2 -21.83 -15.47 -22.15
C GLY A 2 -20.70 -16.17 -21.38
N ILE A 3 -19.62 -16.60 -22.04
CA ILE A 3 -18.52 -17.34 -21.42
C ILE A 3 -17.19 -17.04 -22.12
N GLU A 4 -16.11 -16.98 -21.31
CA GLU A 4 -14.76 -16.77 -21.83
C GLU A 4 -13.78 -17.67 -21.07
N LEU A 5 -12.84 -18.28 -21.79
CA LEU A 5 -11.67 -18.93 -21.21
C LEU A 5 -10.56 -17.88 -21.06
N VAL A 6 -10.46 -17.22 -19.92
CA VAL A 6 -9.58 -16.06 -19.72
C VAL A 6 -8.11 -16.35 -20.07
N THR A 7 -7.60 -17.50 -19.65
CA THR A 7 -6.19 -17.86 -19.85
C THR A 7 -5.92 -18.57 -21.18
N GLY A 8 -6.97 -18.82 -21.99
CA GLY A 8 -6.82 -19.48 -23.29
C GLY A 8 -6.18 -18.56 -24.32
N PHE A 9 -5.36 -19.10 -25.20
CA PHE A 9 -4.74 -18.33 -26.27
C PHE A 9 -5.76 -17.98 -27.33
N THR A 10 -5.92 -16.69 -27.61
CA THR A 10 -6.88 -16.16 -28.58
C THR A 10 -6.23 -15.57 -29.84
N GLY A 11 -4.93 -15.77 -30.03
CA GLY A 11 -4.18 -15.20 -31.14
C GLY A 11 -3.64 -13.79 -30.88
N LYS A 12 -3.98 -13.17 -29.76
CA LYS A 12 -3.51 -11.84 -29.36
C LYS A 12 -3.56 -11.68 -27.83
N ALA A 13 -2.88 -10.68 -27.32
CA ALA A 13 -2.93 -10.36 -25.90
C ALA A 13 -4.37 -9.95 -25.50
N HIS A 14 -4.92 -10.54 -24.44
CA HIS A 14 -6.29 -10.29 -24.02
C HIS A 14 -6.50 -10.36 -22.51
N ILE A 15 -5.53 -10.86 -21.75
CA ILE A 15 -5.61 -10.93 -20.29
C ILE A 15 -5.35 -9.53 -19.72
N SER A 16 -6.33 -8.99 -19.01
CA SER A 16 -6.23 -7.66 -18.40
C SER A 16 -5.77 -7.74 -16.95
N SER A 17 -5.37 -6.59 -16.39
CA SER A 17 -5.06 -6.51 -14.96
C SER A 17 -6.28 -6.86 -14.10
N LEU A 18 -7.48 -6.52 -14.56
CA LEU A 18 -8.72 -6.86 -13.84
C LEU A 18 -8.99 -8.36 -13.86
N ASP A 19 -8.68 -9.07 -14.95
CA ASP A 19 -8.80 -10.54 -15.00
C ASP A 19 -7.92 -11.19 -13.94
N VAL A 20 -6.67 -10.74 -13.82
CA VAL A 20 -5.74 -11.24 -12.81
C VAL A 20 -6.21 -10.86 -11.40
N ALA A 21 -6.68 -9.62 -11.21
CA ALA A 21 -7.19 -9.17 -9.92
C ALA A 21 -8.39 -9.99 -9.46
N LYS A 22 -9.32 -10.33 -10.36
CA LYS A 22 -10.48 -11.18 -10.05
C LYS A 22 -10.07 -12.60 -9.67
N PHE A 23 -9.10 -13.17 -10.38
CA PHE A 23 -8.57 -14.49 -10.04
C PHE A 23 -7.93 -14.47 -8.65
N ASN A 24 -7.07 -13.51 -8.37
CA ASN A 24 -6.42 -13.37 -7.07
C ASN A 24 -7.43 -13.17 -5.95
N ALA A 25 -8.41 -12.29 -6.15
CA ALA A 25 -9.44 -12.03 -5.16
C ALA A 25 -10.31 -13.27 -4.91
N GLY A 26 -10.63 -14.02 -5.96
CA GLY A 26 -11.40 -15.26 -5.84
C GLY A 26 -10.67 -16.36 -5.08
N ALA A 27 -9.35 -16.46 -5.27
CA ALA A 27 -8.51 -17.48 -4.63
C ALA A 27 -8.06 -17.07 -3.21
N LEU A 28 -7.76 -15.79 -2.98
CA LEU A 28 -7.07 -15.30 -1.78
C LEU A 28 -7.89 -14.28 -0.99
N GLY A 29 -9.05 -13.88 -1.51
CA GLY A 29 -9.90 -12.84 -0.90
C GLY A 29 -9.67 -11.45 -1.50
N PRO A 30 -10.68 -10.57 -1.41
CA PRO A 30 -10.65 -9.24 -2.02
C PRO A 30 -9.97 -8.17 -1.15
N GLY A 31 -9.35 -8.56 -0.03
CA GLY A 31 -8.77 -7.64 0.94
C GLY A 31 -7.41 -7.08 0.55
N GLU A 32 -6.76 -6.48 1.54
CA GLU A 32 -5.46 -5.85 1.42
C GLU A 32 -4.56 -6.39 2.52
N TYR A 33 -3.42 -6.98 2.13
CA TYR A 33 -2.53 -7.63 3.09
C TYR A 33 -1.14 -7.81 2.49
N VAL A 34 -0.16 -8.05 3.37
CA VAL A 34 1.23 -8.34 2.99
C VAL A 34 1.44 -9.85 3.09
N PHE A 35 2.07 -10.43 2.08
CA PHE A 35 2.36 -11.87 2.07
C PHE A 35 3.48 -12.20 3.06
N ALA A 36 3.20 -13.11 3.99
CA ALA A 36 4.18 -13.58 4.97
C ALA A 36 4.94 -14.84 4.50
N GLY A 37 4.44 -15.53 3.48
CA GLY A 37 5.04 -16.77 2.96
C GLY A 37 6.16 -16.56 1.95
N VAL A 38 6.42 -15.32 1.54
CA VAL A 38 7.52 -15.00 0.63
C VAL A 38 8.79 -14.73 1.46
N LYS A 39 9.94 -15.21 0.96
CA LYS A 39 11.21 -14.93 1.62
C LYS A 39 11.68 -13.51 1.31
N ASP A 40 11.21 -12.56 2.09
CA ASP A 40 11.53 -11.15 2.00
C ASP A 40 11.36 -10.50 3.39
N ASP A 41 11.39 -9.18 3.46
CA ASP A 41 11.28 -8.43 4.71
C ASP A 41 9.84 -7.96 5.02
N LYS A 42 8.86 -8.41 4.26
CA LYS A 42 7.42 -8.16 4.50
C LYS A 42 7.08 -6.68 4.66
N LEU A 43 7.68 -5.84 3.81
CA LEU A 43 7.50 -4.38 3.81
C LEU A 43 7.81 -3.73 5.16
N LYS A 44 8.81 -4.25 5.88
CA LYS A 44 9.19 -3.71 7.19
C LYS A 44 9.54 -2.24 7.09
N GLY A 45 8.93 -1.42 7.96
CA GLY A 45 9.20 0.01 8.06
C GLY A 45 10.15 0.30 9.21
N THR A 46 11.25 1.00 8.95
CA THR A 46 12.22 1.43 9.94
C THR A 46 12.62 2.88 9.70
N MET A 47 12.85 3.62 10.78
CA MET A 47 13.39 4.98 10.63
C MET A 47 14.89 4.90 10.34
N ALA A 48 15.29 5.32 9.16
CA ALA A 48 16.70 5.41 8.78
C ALA A 48 17.35 6.68 9.33
N SER A 49 16.55 7.71 9.59
CA SER A 49 16.95 8.95 10.26
C SER A 49 15.70 9.61 10.86
N SER A 50 15.86 10.77 11.48
CA SER A 50 14.73 11.52 12.06
C SER A 50 13.71 12.01 11.02
N ASN A 51 14.08 12.00 9.74
CA ASN A 51 13.21 12.47 8.64
C ASN A 51 13.20 11.54 7.43
N LYS A 52 13.59 10.28 7.61
CA LYS A 52 13.57 9.28 6.55
C LYS A 52 13.10 7.94 7.07
N VAL A 53 12.02 7.41 6.50
CA VAL A 53 11.58 6.04 6.74
C VAL A 53 12.00 5.16 5.57
N HIS A 54 12.52 3.98 5.89
CA HIS A 54 12.89 2.95 4.91
C HIS A 54 11.85 1.84 4.94
N ILE A 55 11.29 1.51 3.78
CA ILE A 55 10.41 0.36 3.60
C ILE A 55 11.20 -0.73 2.89
N SER A 56 11.42 -1.84 3.58
CA SER A 56 12.21 -2.96 3.06
C SER A 56 11.39 -3.78 2.06
N SER A 57 12.05 -4.74 1.43
CA SER A 57 11.43 -5.62 0.42
C SER A 57 10.18 -6.32 0.95
N GLY A 58 9.27 -6.60 0.06
CA GLY A 58 8.07 -7.34 0.39
C GLY A 58 7.12 -7.46 -0.77
N ASN A 59 6.15 -8.33 -0.62
CA ASN A 59 5.08 -8.59 -1.58
C ASN A 59 3.73 -8.37 -0.90
N ALA A 60 2.82 -7.71 -1.58
CA ALA A 60 1.52 -7.38 -1.02
C ALA A 60 0.41 -7.51 -2.06
N MET A 61 -0.82 -7.56 -1.56
CA MET A 61 -2.01 -7.61 -2.37
C MET A 61 -2.94 -6.47 -1.99
N MET A 62 -3.42 -5.76 -3.00
CA MET A 62 -4.41 -4.70 -2.83
C MET A 62 -5.60 -5.00 -3.72
N GLN A 63 -6.67 -5.51 -3.13
CA GLN A 63 -7.91 -5.84 -3.85
C GLN A 63 -7.63 -6.67 -5.12
N GLY A 64 -6.86 -7.74 -4.94
CA GLY A 64 -6.47 -8.65 -6.02
C GLY A 64 -5.26 -8.21 -6.84
N ARG A 65 -4.76 -7.00 -6.68
CA ARG A 65 -3.59 -6.51 -7.41
C ARG A 65 -2.33 -6.71 -6.59
N HIS A 66 -1.42 -7.50 -7.14
CA HIS A 66 -0.13 -7.80 -6.52
C HIS A 66 0.87 -6.68 -6.80
N PHE A 67 1.55 -6.20 -5.78
CA PHE A 67 2.70 -5.31 -5.91
C PHE A 67 3.83 -5.73 -4.98
N TRP A 68 5.03 -5.26 -5.26
CA TRP A 68 6.20 -5.63 -4.48
C TRP A 68 7.22 -4.50 -4.42
N VAL A 69 8.04 -4.53 -3.37
CA VAL A 69 9.21 -3.69 -3.20
C VAL A 69 10.43 -4.59 -3.29
N ASP A 70 11.42 -4.18 -4.08
CA ASP A 70 12.63 -4.98 -4.32
C ASP A 70 13.60 -4.98 -3.12
N ALA A 71 14.72 -5.70 -3.28
CA ALA A 71 15.70 -5.87 -2.21
C ALA A 71 16.35 -4.55 -1.75
N ALA A 72 16.41 -3.55 -2.62
CA ALA A 72 16.96 -2.24 -2.25
C ALA A 72 16.03 -1.47 -1.30
N GLY A 73 14.74 -1.76 -1.34
CA GLY A 73 13.73 -1.04 -0.58
C GLY A 73 13.47 0.37 -1.11
N VAL A 74 12.67 1.12 -0.38
CA VAL A 74 12.26 2.48 -0.74
C VAL A 74 12.46 3.40 0.47
N ASP A 75 13.13 4.52 0.26
CA ASP A 75 13.26 5.59 1.25
C ASP A 75 12.22 6.67 1.00
N LEU A 76 11.55 7.11 2.04
CA LEU A 76 10.54 8.16 1.98
C LEU A 76 10.87 9.25 3.01
N THR A 77 10.65 10.51 2.62
CA THR A 77 10.85 11.65 3.50
C THR A 77 9.70 11.78 4.49
N VAL A 78 10.05 11.92 5.76
CA VAL A 78 9.15 12.31 6.85
C VAL A 78 9.52 13.74 7.22
N GLN A 79 8.58 14.67 7.12
CA GLN A 79 8.86 16.06 7.43
C GLN A 79 9.13 16.25 8.92
N THR A 80 10.06 17.13 9.24
CA THR A 80 10.41 17.45 10.63
C THR A 80 9.16 17.86 11.41
N GLY A 81 9.04 17.36 12.64
CA GLY A 81 7.93 17.71 13.53
C GLY A 81 8.02 19.15 14.06
N THR A 82 6.99 19.55 14.79
CA THR A 82 6.88 20.87 15.41
C THR A 82 7.08 20.73 16.91
N GLN A 83 8.00 21.52 17.46
CA GLN A 83 8.28 21.52 18.90
C GLN A 83 6.99 21.82 19.68
N GLY A 84 6.71 21.01 20.70
CA GLY A 84 5.52 21.14 21.55
C GLY A 84 4.24 20.59 20.97
N GLN A 85 4.27 20.00 19.77
CA GLN A 85 3.10 19.39 19.14
C GLN A 85 3.37 17.95 18.77
N LYS A 86 2.29 17.18 18.63
CA LYS A 86 2.32 15.77 18.19
C LYS A 86 1.57 15.64 16.87
N ARG A 87 1.97 14.67 16.05
CA ARG A 87 1.21 14.28 14.88
C ARG A 87 1.50 12.82 14.53
N ASN A 88 0.59 12.21 13.80
CA ASN A 88 0.81 10.91 13.17
C ASN A 88 0.91 11.10 11.66
N ASP A 89 1.97 10.57 11.05
CA ASP A 89 2.07 10.45 9.60
C ASP A 89 1.76 9.01 9.20
N LEU A 90 1.25 8.80 7.99
CA LEU A 90 1.00 7.47 7.47
C LEU A 90 1.86 7.19 6.24
N VAL A 91 2.45 6.01 6.20
CA VAL A 91 2.99 5.43 4.97
C VAL A 91 1.90 4.59 4.34
N VAL A 92 1.54 4.90 3.10
CA VAL A 92 0.53 4.17 2.35
C VAL A 92 1.11 3.66 1.03
N ALA A 93 0.62 2.52 0.56
CA ALA A 93 0.77 2.12 -0.82
C ALA A 93 -0.41 2.70 -1.59
N ARG A 94 -0.12 3.52 -2.59
CA ARG A 94 -1.13 4.24 -3.36
C ARG A 94 -1.27 3.64 -4.75
N TYR A 95 -2.42 3.06 -5.03
CA TYR A 95 -2.82 2.70 -6.38
C TYR A 95 -3.35 3.92 -7.11
N ALA A 96 -2.93 4.07 -8.36
CA ALA A 96 -3.45 5.11 -9.24
C ALA A 96 -3.63 4.56 -10.66
N LYS A 97 -4.74 4.94 -11.29
CA LYS A 97 -5.02 4.62 -12.69
C LYS A 97 -5.29 5.90 -13.45
N ASN A 98 -4.61 6.08 -14.57
CA ASN A 98 -4.88 7.18 -15.46
C ASN A 98 -6.15 6.88 -16.26
N ALA A 99 -7.17 7.73 -16.14
CA ALA A 99 -8.46 7.53 -16.81
C ALA A 99 -8.36 7.57 -18.34
N SER A 100 -7.42 8.35 -18.87
CA SER A 100 -7.25 8.51 -20.32
C SER A 100 -6.46 7.39 -20.97
N THR A 101 -5.38 6.94 -20.31
CA THR A 101 -4.47 5.93 -20.86
C THR A 101 -4.71 4.53 -20.34
N GLY A 102 -5.39 4.39 -19.18
CA GLY A 102 -5.56 3.12 -18.49
C GLY A 102 -4.30 2.62 -17.78
N VAL A 103 -3.22 3.41 -17.76
CA VAL A 103 -1.98 3.02 -17.10
C VAL A 103 -2.18 2.99 -15.60
N GLU A 104 -1.78 1.89 -14.98
CA GLU A 104 -1.90 1.64 -13.55
C GLU A 104 -0.53 1.67 -12.87
N SER A 105 -0.49 2.12 -11.63
CA SER A 105 0.74 2.14 -10.84
C SER A 105 0.44 2.00 -9.36
N VAL A 106 1.43 1.54 -8.60
CA VAL A 106 1.45 1.61 -7.13
C VAL A 106 2.73 2.33 -6.72
N SER A 107 2.61 3.29 -5.81
CA SER A 107 3.73 4.01 -5.23
C SER A 107 3.59 4.07 -3.71
N LEU A 108 4.72 4.25 -3.02
CA LEU A 108 4.70 4.48 -1.57
C LEU A 108 4.70 5.99 -1.32
N VAL A 109 3.82 6.44 -0.43
CA VAL A 109 3.60 7.86 -0.13
C VAL A 109 3.52 8.05 1.37
N VAL A 110 4.11 9.14 1.88
CA VAL A 110 3.88 9.58 3.26
C VAL A 110 2.80 10.66 3.25
N ILE A 111 1.72 10.39 3.98
CA ILE A 111 0.66 11.38 4.21
C ILE A 111 0.95 12.04 5.55
N LYS A 112 1.21 13.34 5.53
CA LYS A 112 1.51 14.11 6.73
C LYS A 112 0.23 14.33 7.54
N GLY A 113 0.29 14.05 8.84
CA GLY A 113 -0.79 14.35 9.76
C GLY A 113 -0.83 15.83 10.16
N THR A 114 -1.87 16.18 10.91
CA THR A 114 -2.07 17.53 11.43
C THR A 114 -1.44 17.64 12.82
N PRO A 115 -0.50 18.58 13.04
CA PRO A 115 0.07 18.80 14.38
C PRO A 115 -1.00 19.24 15.37
N THR A 116 -0.91 18.73 16.60
CA THR A 116 -1.83 19.07 17.69
C THR A 116 -1.11 19.05 19.04
N THR A 117 -1.61 19.81 19.99
CA THR A 117 -1.14 19.74 21.38
C THR A 117 -1.84 18.64 22.17
N GLY A 118 -2.92 18.10 21.65
CA GLY A 118 -3.65 16.96 22.23
C GLY A 118 -3.22 15.61 21.68
N THR A 119 -4.15 14.68 21.61
CA THR A 119 -3.92 13.36 21.00
C THR A 119 -3.98 13.46 19.49
N PRO A 120 -2.92 13.07 18.75
CA PRO A 120 -2.93 13.16 17.30
C PRO A 120 -3.84 12.09 16.68
N ALA A 121 -4.52 12.46 15.63
CA ALA A 121 -5.28 11.53 14.79
C ALA A 121 -4.46 11.13 13.56
N ASP A 122 -4.75 9.96 13.03
CA ASP A 122 -4.21 9.56 11.74
C ASP A 122 -4.77 10.47 10.63
N PRO A 123 -3.97 10.87 9.65
CA PRO A 123 -4.49 11.62 8.51
C PRO A 123 -5.46 10.78 7.68
N SER A 124 -6.37 11.46 7.00
CA SER A 124 -7.27 10.81 6.05
C SER A 124 -6.48 10.23 4.88
N TYR A 125 -6.95 9.12 4.34
CA TYR A 125 -6.40 8.50 3.14
C TYR A 125 -7.55 8.04 2.23
N THR A 126 -7.25 7.90 0.94
CA THR A 126 -8.27 7.60 -0.05
C THR A 126 -8.67 6.13 -0.01
N ARG A 127 -9.99 5.88 0.05
CA ARG A 127 -10.54 4.52 -0.11
C ARG A 127 -11.36 4.45 -1.38
N GLY A 128 -11.01 3.53 -2.26
CA GLY A 128 -11.71 3.31 -3.51
C GLY A 128 -11.83 1.82 -3.81
N ASP A 129 -12.92 1.43 -4.45
CA ASP A 129 -13.10 0.05 -4.92
C ASP A 129 -12.48 -0.09 -6.31
N ILE A 130 -11.27 -0.61 -6.36
CA ILE A 130 -10.52 -0.83 -7.60
C ILE A 130 -10.76 -2.22 -8.20
N LEU A 131 -11.49 -3.09 -7.49
CA LEU A 131 -11.80 -4.45 -7.95
C LEU A 131 -13.15 -4.53 -8.63
N ASN A 132 -14.20 -4.06 -7.96
CA ASN A 132 -15.59 -4.17 -8.44
C ASN A 132 -16.18 -2.83 -8.85
N GLY A 133 -15.63 -1.72 -8.34
CA GLY A 133 -15.96 -0.37 -8.77
C GLY A 133 -15.01 0.14 -9.85
N ASN A 134 -15.17 1.39 -10.21
CA ASN A 134 -14.31 2.05 -11.20
C ASN A 134 -13.43 3.12 -10.56
N ALA A 135 -13.04 2.93 -9.29
CA ALA A 135 -12.19 3.87 -8.61
C ALA A 135 -10.82 3.97 -9.29
N LEU A 136 -10.32 5.19 -9.40
CA LEU A 136 -9.02 5.47 -10.02
C LEU A 136 -7.88 5.49 -9.01
N THR A 137 -8.19 5.53 -7.71
CA THR A 137 -7.20 5.57 -6.63
C THR A 137 -7.67 4.78 -5.43
N ASN A 138 -6.69 4.21 -4.71
CA ASN A 138 -6.92 3.58 -3.41
C ASN A 138 -5.62 3.58 -2.63
N ASP A 139 -5.68 3.90 -1.35
CA ASP A 139 -4.54 3.88 -0.45
C ASP A 139 -4.67 2.69 0.50
N MET A 140 -3.61 1.87 0.57
CA MET A 140 -3.46 0.81 1.56
C MET A 140 -2.52 1.28 2.66
N PRO A 141 -3.01 1.52 3.89
CA PRO A 141 -2.13 1.93 4.99
C PRO A 141 -1.13 0.83 5.34
N LEU A 142 0.14 1.21 5.49
CA LEU A 142 1.21 0.29 5.86
C LEU A 142 1.74 0.57 7.26
N TRP A 143 2.13 1.82 7.54
CA TRP A 143 2.79 2.18 8.80
C TRP A 143 2.28 3.52 9.31
N ARG A 144 2.10 3.62 10.63
CA ARG A 144 1.93 4.89 11.33
C ARG A 144 3.29 5.33 11.88
N ILE A 145 3.64 6.58 11.63
CA ILE A 145 4.86 7.19 12.16
C ILE A 145 4.44 8.23 13.18
N PRO A 146 4.58 7.94 14.49
CA PRO A 146 4.23 8.91 15.52
C PRO A 146 5.37 9.90 15.72
N LEU A 147 5.05 11.19 15.76
CA LEU A 147 5.98 12.26 16.08
C LEU A 147 5.56 12.97 17.36
N ASN A 148 6.52 13.19 18.26
CA ASN A 148 6.34 13.97 19.48
C ASN A 148 7.35 15.11 19.45
N GLY A 149 6.90 16.32 19.18
CA GLY A 149 7.80 17.42 18.89
C GLY A 149 8.63 17.09 17.65
N ILE A 150 9.93 17.25 17.75
CA ILE A 150 10.87 16.88 16.68
C ILE A 150 11.35 15.43 16.77
N THR A 151 10.91 14.69 17.78
CA THR A 151 11.29 13.28 17.97
C THR A 151 10.36 12.37 17.20
N VAL A 152 10.93 11.50 16.35
CA VAL A 152 10.17 10.50 15.61
C VAL A 152 10.19 9.18 16.36
N GLY A 153 9.02 8.60 16.60
CA GLY A 153 8.89 7.31 17.26
C GLY A 153 9.06 6.13 16.30
N THR A 154 8.96 4.93 16.86
CA THR A 154 9.01 3.69 16.10
C THR A 154 7.76 3.54 15.22
N PRO A 155 7.90 3.22 13.92
CA PRO A 155 6.75 2.94 13.07
C PRO A 155 5.87 1.82 13.63
N VAL A 156 4.56 1.99 13.50
CA VAL A 156 3.55 1.04 13.97
C VAL A 156 2.90 0.38 12.75
N GLN A 157 2.91 -0.95 12.70
CA GLN A 157 2.33 -1.70 11.59
C GLN A 157 0.81 -1.58 11.57
N LEU A 158 0.25 -1.28 10.39
CA LEU A 158 -1.20 -1.14 10.18
C LEU A 158 -1.79 -2.23 9.29
N PHE A 159 -0.96 -2.93 8.52
CA PHE A 159 -1.42 -4.00 7.63
C PHE A 159 -1.51 -5.34 8.35
N GLN A 160 -2.33 -6.23 7.79
CA GLN A 160 -2.38 -7.63 8.19
C GLN A 160 -1.47 -8.46 7.29
N GLU A 161 -0.92 -9.54 7.82
CA GLU A 161 -0.15 -10.51 7.06
C GLU A 161 -1.03 -11.66 6.61
N PHE A 162 -0.74 -12.19 5.43
CA PHE A 162 -1.40 -13.35 4.86
C PHE A 162 -0.38 -14.46 4.68
N THR A 163 -0.58 -15.60 5.31
CA THR A 163 0.38 -16.71 5.29
C THR A 163 0.06 -17.77 4.27
N SER A 164 -1.19 -18.10 4.05
CA SER A 164 -1.61 -19.20 3.17
C SER A 164 -3.10 -19.12 2.87
N ALA A 165 -3.49 -19.64 1.70
CA ALA A 165 -4.89 -19.82 1.31
C ALA A 165 -5.55 -21.01 2.03
N LYS A 166 -4.79 -21.83 2.73
CA LYS A 166 -5.30 -22.94 3.54
C LYS A 166 -5.53 -22.54 4.97
#